data_26392103bddedda9034bff585d740d66
#
_entry.id   26392103bddedda9034bff585d740d66
#
_cell.length_a   1.000
_cell.length_b   1.000
_cell.length_c   1.000
_cell.angle_alpha   90.00
_cell.angle_beta   90.00
_cell.angle_gamma   90.00
#
_symmetry.space_group_name_H-M   'P 1'
#
loop_
_entity.id
_entity.type
_entity.pdbx_description
1 polymer ?
#
loop_
_entity_poly.entity_id
_entity_poly.type
_entity_poly.pdbx_seq_one_letter_code
_entity_poly.pdbx_strand_id
1 'polypeptide(L)'
;ITQICRDAVKAMHGFKIDHVGINAADEGAANEIADTFALFGLAKKVGNSSIFADTQIEIMKKPGRGKNGHLSVLTHNVDRALAYLKQFGFNPVMETASYLGEVGKSPLKVVYLDKEIGGFAIHLKKD
;
A
#
# COMPACT_ATOMS: atom_id res chain seq x y z
N ILE A 1 -3.87 22.89 -5.96
CA ILE A 1 -2.52 22.57 -6.43
C ILE A 1 -2.45 22.61 -7.95
N THR A 2 -1.46 23.30 -8.50
CA THR A 2 -1.29 23.44 -9.94
C THR A 2 -0.72 22.18 -10.60
N GLN A 3 -0.84 22.07 -11.92
CA GLN A 3 -0.25 20.96 -12.67
C GLN A 3 1.28 20.93 -12.51
N ILE A 4 1.92 22.08 -12.49
CA ILE A 4 3.37 22.19 -12.27
C ILE A 4 3.76 21.62 -10.92
N CYS A 5 2.99 21.95 -9.86
CA CYS A 5 3.24 21.43 -8.51
C CYS A 5 3.01 19.91 -8.45
N ARG A 6 1.96 19.40 -9.07
CA ARG A 6 1.71 17.95 -9.14
C ARG A 6 2.84 17.21 -9.86
N ASP A 7 3.31 17.76 -10.97
CA ASP A 7 4.40 17.17 -11.75
C ASP A 7 5.71 17.17 -10.94
N ALA A 8 5.98 18.25 -10.19
CA ALA A 8 7.16 18.33 -9.34
C ALA A 8 7.12 17.30 -8.20
N VAL A 9 5.97 17.12 -7.56
CA VAL A 9 5.79 16.10 -6.50
C VAL A 9 6.02 14.71 -7.07
N LYS A 10 5.42 14.40 -8.21
CA LYS A 10 5.61 13.10 -8.88
C LYS A 10 7.05 12.86 -9.29
N ALA A 11 7.72 13.87 -9.85
CA ALA A 11 9.12 13.75 -10.27
C ALA A 11 10.06 13.53 -9.08
N MET A 12 9.83 14.25 -7.99
CA MET A 12 10.69 14.17 -6.79
C MET A 12 10.50 12.87 -6.03
N HIS A 13 9.26 12.46 -5.81
CA HIS A 13 8.93 11.31 -4.94
C HIS A 13 8.64 10.04 -5.72
N GLY A 14 8.29 10.14 -7.00
CA GLY A 14 7.92 9.00 -7.83
C GLY A 14 6.66 8.29 -7.35
N PHE A 15 5.72 9.00 -6.71
CA PHE A 15 4.49 8.40 -6.19
C PHE A 15 3.69 7.71 -7.30
N LYS A 16 3.39 6.44 -7.06
CA LYS A 16 2.64 5.60 -7.97
C LYS A 16 1.89 4.53 -7.19
N ILE A 17 0.66 4.23 -7.56
CA ILE A 17 -0.08 3.13 -6.94
C ILE A 17 0.55 1.80 -7.37
N ASP A 18 0.91 0.97 -6.40
CA ASP A 18 1.44 -0.37 -6.61
C ASP A 18 0.31 -1.40 -6.64
N HIS A 19 -0.46 -1.45 -5.55
CA HIS A 19 -1.62 -2.35 -5.46
C HIS A 19 -2.66 -1.81 -4.49
N VAL A 20 -3.87 -2.37 -4.60
CA VAL A 20 -4.99 -2.12 -3.70
C VAL A 20 -5.23 -3.40 -2.90
N GLY A 21 -5.19 -3.31 -1.58
CA GLY A 21 -5.56 -4.39 -0.69
C GLY A 21 -7.04 -4.30 -0.32
N ILE A 22 -7.77 -5.40 -0.43
CA ILE A 22 -9.18 -5.50 -0.06
C ILE A 22 -9.27 -6.42 1.15
N ASN A 23 -9.92 -5.97 2.22
CA ASN A 23 -10.14 -6.80 3.39
C ASN A 23 -11.32 -7.75 3.15
N ALA A 24 -11.07 -9.06 3.17
CA ALA A 24 -12.13 -10.06 3.23
C ALA A 24 -12.34 -10.50 4.68
N ALA A 25 -13.52 -11.00 4.97
CA ALA A 25 -13.85 -11.46 6.33
C ALA A 25 -13.04 -12.71 6.72
N ASP A 26 -12.85 -13.63 5.76
CA ASP A 26 -12.14 -14.88 5.94
C ASP A 26 -11.59 -15.39 4.60
N GLU A 27 -10.93 -16.54 4.62
CA GLU A 27 -10.35 -17.14 3.40
C GLU A 27 -11.40 -17.51 2.37
N GLY A 28 -12.57 -18.00 2.79
CA GLY A 28 -13.67 -18.32 1.89
C GLY A 28 -14.16 -17.11 1.14
N ALA A 29 -14.38 -16.00 1.84
CA ALA A 29 -14.77 -14.72 1.25
C ALA A 29 -13.68 -14.19 0.31
N ALA A 30 -12.40 -14.32 0.69
CA ALA A 30 -11.28 -13.90 -0.16
C ALA A 30 -11.25 -14.70 -1.47
N ASN A 31 -11.49 -16.01 -1.42
CA ASN A 31 -11.57 -16.85 -2.62
C ASN A 31 -12.72 -16.44 -3.53
N GLU A 32 -13.90 -16.16 -2.98
CA GLU A 32 -15.05 -15.69 -3.78
C GLU A 32 -14.74 -14.38 -4.51
N ILE A 33 -14.10 -13.43 -3.81
CA ILE A 33 -13.69 -12.15 -4.41
C ILE A 33 -12.69 -12.40 -5.55
N ALA A 34 -11.68 -13.24 -5.32
CA ALA A 34 -10.67 -13.56 -6.33
C ALA A 34 -11.28 -14.25 -7.55
N ASP A 35 -12.21 -15.20 -7.32
CA ASP A 35 -12.91 -15.91 -8.39
C ASP A 35 -13.79 -14.97 -9.22
N THR A 36 -14.38 -13.96 -8.58
CA THR A 36 -15.13 -12.92 -9.29
C THR A 36 -14.22 -12.07 -10.17
N PHE A 37 -13.05 -11.66 -9.67
CA PHE A 37 -12.07 -10.94 -10.49
C PHE A 37 -11.55 -11.78 -11.65
N ALA A 38 -11.48 -13.12 -11.49
CA ALA A 38 -11.07 -14.01 -12.56
C ALA A 38 -12.00 -13.93 -13.79
N LEU A 39 -13.25 -13.51 -13.60
CA LEU A 39 -14.20 -13.30 -14.71
C LEU A 39 -13.73 -12.17 -15.65
N PHE A 40 -12.89 -11.26 -15.16
CA PHE A 40 -12.27 -10.19 -15.96
C PHE A 40 -10.95 -10.64 -16.59
N GLY A 41 -10.59 -11.91 -16.46
CA GLY A 41 -9.32 -12.44 -16.96
C GLY A 41 -8.13 -12.21 -16.04
N LEU A 42 -8.36 -11.73 -14.79
CA LEU A 42 -7.29 -11.49 -13.83
C LEU A 42 -6.83 -12.82 -13.22
N ALA A 43 -5.54 -13.08 -13.24
CA ALA A 43 -4.97 -14.34 -12.78
C ALA A 43 -4.99 -14.44 -11.26
N LYS A 44 -5.66 -15.48 -10.75
CA LYS A 44 -5.71 -15.76 -9.31
C LYS A 44 -4.40 -16.39 -8.86
N LYS A 45 -3.77 -15.79 -7.86
CA LYS A 45 -2.54 -16.30 -7.25
C LYS A 45 -2.71 -16.38 -5.74
N VAL A 46 -2.82 -17.60 -5.23
CA VAL A 46 -3.02 -17.85 -3.80
C VAL A 46 -1.69 -17.76 -3.06
N GLY A 47 -1.62 -16.86 -2.07
CA GLY A 47 -0.51 -16.76 -1.14
C GLY A 47 -0.90 -17.24 0.25
N ASN A 48 -0.01 -17.06 1.21
CA ASN A 48 -0.22 -17.48 2.59
C ASN A 48 -1.28 -16.61 3.29
N SER A 49 -1.12 -15.30 3.27
CA SER A 49 -1.99 -14.35 3.99
C SER A 49 -2.97 -13.62 3.08
N SER A 50 -2.80 -13.74 1.78
CA SER A 50 -3.62 -13.04 0.79
C SER A 50 -3.71 -13.80 -0.53
N ILE A 51 -4.64 -13.38 -1.37
CA ILE A 51 -4.82 -13.89 -2.72
C ILE A 51 -4.72 -12.70 -3.68
N PHE A 52 -3.83 -12.78 -4.66
CA PHE A 52 -3.72 -11.74 -5.68
C PHE A 52 -4.63 -12.04 -6.88
N ALA A 53 -5.26 -10.98 -7.40
CA ALA A 53 -5.84 -10.97 -8.73
C ALA A 53 -4.90 -10.12 -9.60
N ASP A 54 -4.14 -10.76 -10.47
CA ASP A 54 -2.95 -10.23 -11.12
C ASP A 54 -1.98 -9.70 -10.06
N THR A 55 -1.35 -8.53 -10.30
CA THR A 55 -0.37 -7.93 -9.39
C THR A 55 -0.91 -6.71 -8.65
N GLN A 56 -2.07 -6.19 -9.04
CA GLN A 56 -2.58 -4.91 -8.57
C GLN A 56 -3.69 -5.01 -7.53
N ILE A 57 -4.31 -6.16 -7.38
CA ILE A 57 -5.35 -6.39 -6.38
C ILE A 57 -4.88 -7.48 -5.42
N GLU A 58 -4.78 -7.13 -4.16
CA GLU A 58 -4.46 -8.07 -3.08
C GLU A 58 -5.68 -8.25 -2.19
N ILE A 59 -6.19 -9.48 -2.10
CA ILE A 59 -7.36 -9.77 -1.26
C ILE A 59 -6.84 -10.43 0.01
N MET A 60 -7.00 -9.75 1.14
CA MET A 60 -6.55 -10.25 2.44
C MET A 60 -7.48 -11.36 2.92
N LYS A 61 -6.92 -12.49 3.36
CA LYS A 61 -7.69 -13.64 3.87
C LYS A 61 -8.37 -13.36 5.21
N LYS A 62 -7.95 -12.30 5.88
CA LYS A 62 -8.60 -11.77 7.09
C LYS A 62 -8.38 -10.26 7.11
N PRO A 63 -9.24 -9.49 7.80
CA PRO A 63 -9.10 -8.03 7.84
C PRO A 63 -7.72 -7.62 8.36
N GLY A 64 -7.05 -6.75 7.59
CA GLY A 64 -5.82 -6.09 7.99
C GLY A 64 -6.08 -4.64 8.34
N ARG A 65 -5.08 -3.79 8.14
CA ARG A 65 -5.21 -2.36 8.38
C ARG A 65 -6.18 -1.71 7.39
N GLY A 66 -6.83 -0.64 7.85
CA GLY A 66 -7.80 0.11 7.09
C GLY A 66 -9.21 -0.46 7.18
N LYS A 67 -10.20 0.42 7.14
CA LYS A 67 -11.61 0.02 7.19
C LYS A 67 -11.99 -0.90 6.02
N ASN A 68 -11.55 -0.52 4.81
CA ASN A 68 -11.85 -1.25 3.59
C ASN A 68 -10.67 -2.07 3.07
N GLY A 69 -9.47 -1.76 3.52
CA GLY A 69 -8.23 -2.37 3.07
C GLY A 69 -7.10 -1.36 3.06
N HIS A 70 -6.14 -1.55 2.15
CA HIS A 70 -4.98 -0.67 2.07
C HIS A 70 -4.63 -0.30 0.62
N LEU A 71 -3.95 0.82 0.46
CA LEU A 71 -3.34 1.24 -0.79
C LEU A 71 -1.82 1.21 -0.60
N SER A 72 -1.13 0.50 -1.49
CA SER A 72 0.32 0.52 -1.55
C SER A 72 0.77 1.60 -2.52
N VAL A 73 1.53 2.56 -2.03
CA VAL A 73 2.06 3.67 -2.83
C VAL A 73 3.57 3.53 -2.92
N LEU A 74 4.07 3.36 -4.13
CA LEU A 74 5.51 3.35 -4.38
C LEU A 74 6.07 4.76 -4.25
N THR A 75 7.32 4.84 -3.83
CA THR A 75 8.10 6.08 -3.83
C THR A 75 9.58 5.75 -4.00
N HIS A 76 10.35 6.70 -4.54
CA HIS A 76 11.79 6.53 -4.71
C HIS A 76 12.53 6.47 -3.38
N ASN A 77 12.02 7.15 -2.34
CA ASN A 77 12.67 7.22 -1.04
C ASN A 77 11.59 7.41 0.04
N VAL A 78 11.38 6.37 0.86
CA VAL A 78 10.32 6.38 1.88
C VAL A 78 10.58 7.45 2.94
N ASP A 79 11.82 7.59 3.42
CA ASP A 79 12.16 8.59 4.44
C ASP A 79 11.89 10.02 3.95
N ARG A 80 12.24 10.32 2.71
CA ARG A 80 11.99 11.64 2.10
C ARG A 80 10.49 11.87 1.89
N ALA A 81 9.75 10.84 1.48
CA ALA A 81 8.30 10.93 1.33
C ALA A 81 7.62 11.21 2.66
N LEU A 82 8.07 10.58 3.75
CA LEU A 82 7.55 10.84 5.09
C LEU A 82 7.80 12.28 5.51
N ALA A 83 8.99 12.82 5.28
CA ALA A 83 9.31 14.21 5.60
C ALA A 83 8.37 15.18 4.85
N TYR A 84 8.08 14.90 3.59
CA TYR A 84 7.14 15.67 2.78
C TYR A 84 5.71 15.57 3.33
N LEU A 85 5.23 14.35 3.56
CA LEU A 85 3.84 14.11 3.99
C LEU A 85 3.56 14.58 5.42
N LYS A 86 4.59 14.66 6.27
CA LYS A 86 4.47 15.19 7.62
C LYS A 86 3.94 16.63 7.63
N GLN A 87 4.26 17.42 6.62
CA GLN A 87 3.75 18.79 6.47
C GLN A 87 2.23 18.85 6.36
N PHE A 88 1.60 17.75 5.95
CA PHE A 88 0.15 17.64 5.76
C PHE A 88 -0.52 16.81 6.86
N GLY A 89 0.22 16.52 7.94
CA GLY A 89 -0.32 15.83 9.10
C GLY A 89 -0.26 14.32 9.06
N PHE A 90 0.46 13.72 8.11
CA PHE A 90 0.69 12.28 8.08
C PHE A 90 1.93 11.91 8.87
N ASN A 91 1.82 10.89 9.72
CA ASN A 91 2.94 10.37 10.50
C ASN A 91 3.11 8.87 10.25
N PRO A 92 4.33 8.35 10.32
CA PRO A 92 4.54 6.91 10.17
C PRO A 92 4.09 6.14 11.42
N VAL A 93 3.57 4.95 11.20
CA VAL A 93 3.30 3.97 12.27
C VAL A 93 4.53 3.06 12.33
N MET A 94 5.50 3.42 13.16
CA MET A 94 6.84 2.82 13.12
C MET A 94 6.88 1.33 13.44
N GLU A 95 5.93 0.79 14.20
CA GLU A 95 5.83 -0.66 14.45
C GLU A 95 5.55 -1.47 13.17
N THR A 96 5.11 -0.81 12.10
CA THR A 96 4.89 -1.45 10.79
C THR A 96 6.09 -1.33 9.85
N ALA A 97 7.13 -0.63 10.28
CA ALA A 97 8.28 -0.32 9.43
C ALA A 97 9.11 -1.55 9.11
N SER A 98 9.55 -1.66 7.85
CA SER A 98 10.65 -2.53 7.46
C SER A 98 11.73 -1.72 6.78
N TYR A 99 12.94 -2.24 6.75
CA TYR A 99 14.14 -1.51 6.33
C TYR A 99 14.84 -2.22 5.18
N LEU A 100 15.57 -1.47 4.37
CA LEU A 100 16.35 -2.02 3.26
C LEU A 100 17.55 -2.85 3.73
N GLY A 101 18.04 -2.53 4.94
CA GLY A 101 19.17 -3.21 5.56
C GLY A 101 18.96 -3.33 7.05
N GLU A 102 19.96 -2.89 7.86
CA GLU A 102 19.89 -2.99 9.33
C GLU A 102 18.72 -2.20 9.91
N VAL A 103 17.94 -2.87 10.78
CA VAL A 103 16.75 -2.28 11.43
C VAL A 103 17.12 -1.02 12.20
N GLY A 104 16.41 0.07 11.91
CA GLY A 104 16.59 1.36 12.58
C GLY A 104 17.81 2.17 12.13
N LYS A 105 18.66 1.61 11.27
CA LYS A 105 19.90 2.28 10.79
C LYS A 105 19.97 2.46 9.28
N SER A 106 19.28 1.62 8.52
CA SER A 106 19.21 1.72 7.07
C SER A 106 17.94 2.45 6.63
N PRO A 107 17.84 2.86 5.34
CA PRO A 107 16.62 3.47 4.83
C PRO A 107 15.40 2.57 4.96
N LEU A 108 14.23 3.18 5.12
CA LEU A 108 12.95 2.48 5.18
C LEU A 108 12.61 1.83 3.84
N LYS A 109 12.08 0.62 3.91
CA LYS A 109 11.57 -0.13 2.76
C LYS A 109 10.05 0.03 2.65
N VAL A 110 9.33 -0.19 3.76
CA VAL A 110 7.86 -0.08 3.84
C VAL A 110 7.50 0.51 5.19
N VAL A 111 6.45 1.33 5.22
CA VAL A 111 5.84 1.80 6.47
C VAL A 111 4.40 2.25 6.21
N TYR A 112 3.50 1.98 7.16
CA TYR A 112 2.14 2.52 7.12
C TYR A 112 2.09 3.95 7.65
N LEU A 113 1.17 4.74 7.10
CA LEU A 113 0.80 6.05 7.62
C LEU A 113 -0.30 5.91 8.66
N ASP A 114 -0.40 6.90 9.56
CA ASP A 114 -1.33 6.88 10.69
C ASP A 114 -2.77 7.27 10.34
N LYS A 115 -3.00 7.77 9.13
CA LYS A 115 -4.34 8.20 8.68
C LYS A 115 -4.79 7.44 7.45
N GLU A 116 -6.08 7.10 7.43
CA GLU A 116 -6.71 6.50 6.27
C GLU A 116 -7.14 7.57 5.26
N ILE A 117 -7.19 7.17 4.00
CA ILE A 117 -7.75 7.97 2.93
C ILE A 117 -8.88 7.16 2.30
N GLY A 118 -10.11 7.68 2.38
CA GLY A 118 -11.26 6.98 1.81
C GLY A 118 -11.56 5.63 2.42
N GLY A 119 -11.18 5.41 3.68
CA GLY A 119 -11.33 4.13 4.35
C GLY A 119 -10.22 3.12 4.08
N PHE A 120 -9.14 3.55 3.40
CA PHE A 120 -7.97 2.71 3.12
C PHE A 120 -6.76 3.18 3.92
N ALA A 121 -6.11 2.25 4.59
CA ALA A 121 -4.79 2.49 5.16
C ALA A 121 -3.79 2.70 4.02
N ILE A 122 -2.82 3.57 4.21
CA ILE A 122 -1.82 3.86 3.19
C ILE A 122 -0.48 3.34 3.66
N HIS A 123 0.19 2.52 2.85
CA HIS A 123 1.58 2.26 3.10
C HIS A 123 2.47 2.73 1.96
N LEU A 124 3.61 3.30 2.34
CA LEU A 124 4.65 3.70 1.41
C LEU A 124 5.61 2.53 1.23
N LYS A 125 6.05 2.33 0.00
CA LYS A 125 6.95 1.23 -0.35
C LYS A 125 8.03 1.75 -1.30
N LYS A 126 9.29 1.39 -1.03
CA LYS A 126 10.41 1.70 -1.94
C LYS A 126 10.23 0.95 -3.25
N ASP A 127 10.33 1.68 -4.36
CA ASP A 127 10.22 1.12 -5.71
C ASP A 127 11.42 0.25 -6.14
#